data_0833b1dfb13a317a6b4a896ab1428f99
#
_entry.id   0833b1dfb13a317a6b4a896ab1428f99
#
_cell.length_a   1.000
_cell.length_b   1.000
_cell.length_c   1.000
_cell.angle_alpha   90.00
_cell.angle_beta   90.00
_cell.angle_gamma   90.00
#
_symmetry.space_group_name_H-M   'P 1'
#
loop_
_entity.id
_entity.type
_entity.pdbx_description
1 polymer ?
#
loop_
_entity_poly.entity_id
_entity_poly.type
_entity_poly.pdbx_seq_one_letter_code
_entity_poly.pdbx_strand_id
1 'polypeptide(L)'
;MEITSAEFVISNTDVKKCPAGIFPEYAFIGRSNVGKSSLINMLTSRKGLAMTSSTPGKTMLINHFLINKNWYLVDLPGYGYARRGQKGKDQIRTIIEDYILEREQMTNLFVLIDSRLEPQKIDLEFMEWLGENGIPFSIIFTSLPKPINSKVDV
;
A
#
# COMPACT_ATOMS: atom_id res chain seq x y z
N MET A 1 -19.01 -6.65 -6.10
CA MET A 1 -19.16 -5.17 -6.06
C MET A 1 -18.50 -4.59 -7.29
N GLU A 2 -19.17 -3.75 -7.99
CA GLU A 2 -18.61 -3.02 -9.13
C GLU A 2 -18.10 -1.66 -8.68
N ILE A 3 -16.89 -1.30 -9.10
CA ILE A 3 -16.34 0.04 -8.85
C ILE A 3 -16.74 0.94 -10.02
N THR A 4 -17.65 1.87 -9.76
CA THR A 4 -18.19 2.79 -10.77
C THR A 4 -17.49 4.15 -10.74
N SER A 5 -16.92 4.55 -9.60
CA SER A 5 -16.14 5.77 -9.48
C SER A 5 -14.95 5.60 -8.56
N ALA A 6 -13.87 6.30 -8.86
CA ALA A 6 -12.66 6.34 -8.04
C ALA A 6 -12.00 7.71 -8.20
N GLU A 7 -11.83 8.42 -7.08
CA GLU A 7 -11.32 9.79 -7.05
C GLU A 7 -10.22 9.92 -6.02
N PHE A 8 -9.10 10.54 -6.39
CA PHE A 8 -8.08 10.93 -5.43
C PHE A 8 -8.62 12.05 -4.53
N VAL A 9 -8.45 11.90 -3.21
CA VAL A 9 -8.94 12.86 -2.23
C VAL A 9 -7.82 13.62 -1.55
N ILE A 10 -6.90 12.91 -0.91
CA ILE A 10 -5.81 13.55 -0.16
C ILE A 10 -4.59 12.64 -0.06
N SER A 11 -3.45 13.28 0.06
CA SER A 11 -2.15 12.67 0.30
C SER A 11 -1.50 13.37 1.50
N ASN A 12 -1.08 12.63 2.52
CA ASN A 12 -0.46 13.22 3.70
C ASN A 12 0.42 12.22 4.47
N THR A 13 1.15 12.72 5.47
CA THR A 13 2.01 11.92 6.34
C THR A 13 1.46 11.77 7.77
N ASP A 14 0.34 12.39 8.07
CA ASP A 14 -0.22 12.47 9.41
C ASP A 14 -1.60 11.81 9.44
N VAL A 15 -1.75 10.76 10.24
CA VAL A 15 -3.02 10.05 10.41
C VAL A 15 -4.16 10.98 10.84
N LYS A 16 -3.86 12.03 11.60
CA LYS A 16 -4.85 13.00 12.05
C LYS A 16 -5.43 13.87 10.94
N LYS A 17 -4.74 13.93 9.81
CA LYS A 17 -5.17 14.67 8.61
C LYS A 17 -5.88 13.79 7.58
N CYS A 18 -6.11 12.52 7.90
CA CYS A 18 -6.92 11.65 7.08
C CYS A 18 -8.37 12.12 7.05
N PRO A 19 -9.16 11.78 6.01
CA PRO A 19 -10.52 12.29 5.85
C PRO A 19 -11.40 12.05 7.07
N ALA A 20 -12.16 13.08 7.47
CA ALA A 20 -13.15 12.95 8.53
C ALA A 20 -14.36 12.13 8.04
N GLY A 21 -15.10 11.54 8.97
CA GLY A 21 -16.31 10.78 8.68
C GLY A 21 -16.19 9.31 9.03
N ILE A 22 -17.18 8.55 8.60
CA ILE A 22 -17.37 7.16 9.01
C ILE A 22 -17.19 6.14 7.88
N PHE A 23 -16.79 6.58 6.69
CA PHE A 23 -16.62 5.65 5.59
C PHE A 23 -15.54 4.61 5.93
N PRO A 24 -15.79 3.32 5.65
CA PRO A 24 -14.77 2.30 5.87
C PRO A 24 -13.57 2.51 4.96
N GLU A 25 -12.39 2.16 5.48
CA GLU A 25 -11.14 2.23 4.75
C GLU A 25 -10.55 0.83 4.58
N TYR A 26 -10.19 0.51 3.35
CA TYR A 26 -9.48 -0.71 3.01
C TYR A 26 -8.07 -0.32 2.55
N ALA A 27 -7.10 -0.65 3.36
CA ALA A 27 -5.72 -0.21 3.16
C ALA A 27 -4.87 -1.29 2.49
N PHE A 28 -3.96 -0.84 1.64
CA PHE A 28 -3.03 -1.68 0.89
C PHE A 28 -1.60 -1.33 1.25
N ILE A 29 -0.81 -2.33 1.56
CA ILE A 29 0.60 -2.18 1.93
C ILE A 29 1.41 -3.35 1.38
N GLY A 30 2.70 -3.16 1.25
CA GLY A 30 3.64 -4.18 0.83
C GLY A 30 5.04 -3.60 0.71
N ARG A 31 6.02 -4.45 0.37
CA ARG A 31 7.35 -3.95 0.07
C ARG A 31 7.33 -3.00 -1.12
N SER A 32 8.31 -2.09 -1.15
CA SER A 32 8.53 -1.27 -2.34
C SER A 32 8.62 -2.14 -3.60
N ASN A 33 7.96 -1.73 -4.67
CA ASN A 33 7.93 -2.42 -5.97
C ASN A 33 7.22 -3.80 -5.98
N VAL A 34 6.35 -4.07 -5.01
CA VAL A 34 5.56 -5.31 -4.99
C VAL A 34 4.43 -5.34 -6.02
N GLY A 35 4.15 -4.21 -6.67
CA GLY A 35 3.06 -4.07 -7.64
C GLY A 35 1.78 -3.47 -7.08
N LYS A 36 1.87 -2.81 -5.95
CA LYS A 36 0.72 -2.22 -5.26
C LYS A 36 -0.04 -1.20 -6.10
N SER A 37 0.65 -0.24 -6.71
CA SER A 37 0.01 0.78 -7.56
C SER A 37 -0.64 0.16 -8.80
N SER A 38 0.00 -0.84 -9.40
CA SER A 38 -0.57 -1.58 -10.53
C SER A 38 -1.86 -2.32 -10.15
N LEU A 39 -1.87 -2.94 -8.97
CA LEU A 39 -3.07 -3.60 -8.45
C LEU A 39 -4.21 -2.61 -8.21
N ILE A 40 -3.93 -1.47 -7.59
CA ILE A 40 -4.91 -0.42 -7.32
C ILE A 40 -5.51 0.10 -8.63
N ASN A 41 -4.67 0.40 -9.62
CA ASN A 41 -5.12 0.86 -10.93
C ASN A 41 -5.99 -0.19 -11.64
N MET A 42 -5.64 -1.46 -11.53
CA MET A 42 -6.42 -2.56 -12.08
C MET A 42 -7.78 -2.70 -11.40
N LEU A 43 -7.81 -2.72 -10.07
CA LEU A 43 -9.05 -2.85 -9.29
C LEU A 43 -10.03 -1.73 -9.56
N THR A 44 -9.53 -0.52 -9.74
CA THR A 44 -10.35 0.66 -10.00
C THR A 44 -10.66 0.86 -11.49
N SER A 45 -10.10 0.05 -12.37
CA SER A 45 -10.15 0.21 -13.83
C SER A 45 -9.71 1.62 -14.28
N ARG A 46 -8.75 2.21 -13.56
CA ARG A 46 -8.23 3.54 -13.81
C ARG A 46 -6.72 3.48 -14.09
N LYS A 47 -6.32 3.99 -15.24
CA LYS A 47 -4.90 4.16 -15.55
C LYS A 47 -4.37 5.38 -14.80
N GLY A 48 -3.34 5.20 -14.00
CA GLY A 48 -2.65 6.30 -13.33
C GLY A 48 -3.37 6.91 -12.13
N LEU A 49 -4.41 6.28 -11.59
CA LEU A 49 -5.02 6.73 -10.34
C LEU A 49 -4.00 6.67 -9.21
N ALA A 50 -3.39 5.51 -9.00
CA ALA A 50 -2.22 5.38 -8.15
C ALA A 50 -0.96 5.54 -9.01
N MET A 51 -0.04 6.38 -8.56
CA MET A 51 1.18 6.63 -9.33
C MET A 51 2.09 5.42 -9.32
N THR A 52 2.30 4.81 -10.49
CA THR A 52 3.33 3.81 -10.67
C THR A 52 4.65 4.52 -10.86
N SER A 53 5.56 4.39 -9.90
CA SER A 53 6.90 4.94 -10.01
C SER A 53 7.90 3.83 -10.16
N SER A 54 8.70 3.87 -11.22
CA SER A 54 9.89 3.04 -11.35
C SER A 54 11.02 3.53 -10.45
N THR A 55 10.88 4.73 -9.89
CA THR A 55 11.84 5.30 -8.94
C THR A 55 11.39 4.98 -7.53
N PRO A 56 12.05 4.05 -6.83
CA PRO A 56 11.73 3.74 -5.45
C PRO A 56 11.85 4.98 -4.58
N GLY A 57 10.90 5.21 -3.69
CA GLY A 57 10.98 6.26 -2.68
C GLY A 57 10.14 7.50 -2.92
N LYS A 58 9.35 7.58 -3.99
CA LYS A 58 8.46 8.73 -4.22
C LYS A 58 7.13 8.63 -3.46
N THR A 59 6.71 7.43 -3.05
CA THR A 59 5.44 7.25 -2.33
C THR A 59 5.71 7.06 -0.85
N MET A 60 5.89 8.18 -0.13
CA MET A 60 6.04 8.20 1.33
C MET A 60 4.77 8.69 2.02
N LEU A 61 3.67 8.68 1.32
CA LEU A 61 2.44 9.33 1.73
C LEU A 61 1.32 8.29 1.88
N ILE A 62 0.39 8.62 2.77
CA ILE A 62 -0.89 7.94 2.86
C ILE A 62 -1.79 8.56 1.81
N ASN A 63 -2.25 7.77 0.84
CA ASN A 63 -3.12 8.26 -0.23
C ASN A 63 -4.52 7.71 -0.06
N HIS A 64 -5.51 8.59 0.00
CA HIS A 64 -6.92 8.22 0.07
C HIS A 64 -7.59 8.40 -1.28
N PHE A 65 -8.23 7.34 -1.75
CA PHE A 65 -9.07 7.35 -2.96
C PHE A 65 -10.50 7.05 -2.56
N LEU A 66 -11.43 7.94 -2.90
CA LEU A 66 -12.85 7.73 -2.64
C LEU A 66 -13.44 6.84 -3.73
N ILE A 67 -13.99 5.71 -3.31
CA ILE A 67 -14.54 4.70 -4.22
C ILE A 67 -16.07 4.67 -4.08
N ASN A 68 -16.76 4.73 -5.21
CA ASN A 68 -18.23 4.69 -5.26
C ASN A 68 -18.89 5.71 -4.32
N LYS A 69 -18.17 6.76 -3.96
CA LYS A 69 -18.61 7.84 -3.05
C LYS A 69 -19.01 7.37 -1.64
N ASN A 70 -18.61 6.16 -1.23
CA ASN A 70 -19.01 5.61 0.06
C ASN A 70 -17.95 4.81 0.83
N TRP A 71 -16.77 4.60 0.29
CA TRP A 71 -15.66 3.98 0.98
C TRP A 71 -14.31 4.46 0.43
N TYR A 72 -13.24 4.27 1.21
CA TYR A 72 -11.90 4.65 0.80
C TYR A 72 -11.03 3.44 0.53
N LEU A 73 -10.33 3.48 -0.58
CA LEU A 73 -9.15 2.68 -0.79
C LEU A 73 -7.95 3.51 -0.34
N VAL A 74 -7.13 2.97 0.55
CA VAL A 74 -5.99 3.68 1.13
C VAL A 74 -4.70 3.02 0.68
N ASP A 75 -3.85 3.78 0.03
CA ASP A 75 -2.53 3.35 -0.40
C ASP A 75 -1.50 3.81 0.63
N LEU A 76 -0.91 2.86 1.36
CA LEU A 76 0.11 3.13 2.37
C LEU A 76 1.51 3.11 1.76
N PRO A 77 2.47 3.83 2.36
CA PRO A 77 3.87 3.74 1.92
C PRO A 77 4.38 2.31 1.94
N GLY A 78 5.19 1.94 0.95
CA GLY A 78 5.88 0.65 0.96
C GLY A 78 6.96 0.58 2.03
N TYR A 79 7.07 -0.55 2.70
CA TYR A 79 8.14 -0.80 3.66
C TYR A 79 9.38 -1.43 2.99
N GLY A 80 10.49 -1.46 3.71
CA GLY A 80 11.68 -2.22 3.30
C GLY A 80 12.52 -1.62 2.20
N TYR A 81 12.53 -0.30 2.07
CA TYR A 81 13.34 0.36 1.07
C TYR A 81 14.79 0.57 1.55
N ALA A 82 15.73 -0.20 0.98
CA ALA A 82 17.13 -0.27 1.44
C ALA A 82 17.98 0.98 1.19
N ARG A 83 17.59 1.84 0.23
CA ARG A 83 18.38 3.04 -0.13
C ARG A 83 18.13 4.26 0.76
N ARG A 84 17.22 4.15 1.72
CA ARG A 84 17.01 5.23 2.68
C ARG A 84 17.94 5.10 3.85
N GLY A 85 18.43 6.24 4.34
CA GLY A 85 19.09 6.29 5.62
C GLY A 85 18.15 5.87 6.76
N GLN A 86 18.70 5.56 7.92
CA GLN A 86 17.92 5.09 9.07
C GLN A 86 16.79 6.05 9.43
N LYS A 87 17.03 7.36 9.40
CA LYS A 87 16.01 8.38 9.67
C LYS A 87 14.81 8.32 8.72
N GLY A 88 15.04 8.09 7.41
CA GLY A 88 13.97 7.95 6.43
C GLY A 88 13.15 6.68 6.63
N LYS A 89 13.78 5.57 7.01
CA LYS A 89 13.11 4.31 7.37
C LYS A 89 12.23 4.48 8.60
N ASP A 90 12.73 5.15 9.62
CA ASP A 90 12.00 5.41 10.86
C ASP A 90 10.78 6.31 10.63
N GLN A 91 10.89 7.32 9.76
CA GLN A 91 9.76 8.17 9.38
C GLN A 91 8.65 7.38 8.69
N ILE A 92 8.99 6.55 7.72
CA ILE A 92 8.01 5.70 7.02
C ILE A 92 7.35 4.73 8.00
N ARG A 93 8.13 4.10 8.84
CA ARG A 93 7.64 3.18 9.87
C ARG A 93 6.64 3.87 10.78
N THR A 94 6.94 5.07 11.25
CA THR A 94 6.04 5.86 12.09
C THR A 94 4.73 6.17 11.37
N ILE A 95 4.78 6.61 10.12
CA ILE A 95 3.58 6.89 9.31
C ILE A 95 2.69 5.65 9.20
N ILE A 96 3.28 4.50 8.89
CA ILE A 96 2.58 3.22 8.75
C ILE A 96 1.97 2.78 10.08
N GLU A 97 2.76 2.76 11.15
CA GLU A 97 2.32 2.31 12.46
C GLU A 97 1.22 3.21 13.04
N ASP A 98 1.36 4.52 12.94
CA ASP A 98 0.34 5.46 13.40
C ASP A 98 -0.99 5.26 12.67
N TYR A 99 -0.95 5.11 11.35
CA TYR A 99 -2.17 4.83 10.59
C TYR A 99 -2.83 3.53 11.06
N ILE A 100 -2.08 2.44 11.11
CA ILE A 100 -2.62 1.12 11.44
C ILE A 100 -3.16 1.06 12.88
N LEU A 101 -2.46 1.68 13.83
CA LEU A 101 -2.83 1.63 15.25
C LEU A 101 -3.92 2.64 15.62
N GLU A 102 -3.97 3.80 14.98
CA GLU A 102 -4.84 4.90 15.38
C GLU A 102 -6.06 5.10 14.46
N ARG A 103 -6.03 4.58 13.23
CA ARG A 103 -7.12 4.82 12.27
C ARG A 103 -8.29 3.87 12.52
N GLU A 104 -9.30 4.35 13.22
CA GLU A 104 -10.50 3.55 13.56
C GLU A 104 -11.31 3.11 12.34
N GLN A 105 -11.32 3.90 11.26
CA GLN A 105 -12.04 3.61 10.03
C GLN A 105 -11.42 2.48 9.21
N MET A 106 -10.19 2.08 9.49
CA MET A 106 -9.55 0.96 8.79
C MET A 106 -10.29 -0.34 9.10
N THR A 107 -10.94 -0.89 8.09
CA THR A 107 -11.75 -2.11 8.21
C THR A 107 -10.92 -3.36 7.98
N ASN A 108 -10.03 -3.33 7.00
CA ASN A 108 -9.09 -4.40 6.72
C ASN A 108 -7.82 -3.85 6.09
N LEU A 109 -6.71 -4.53 6.36
CA LEU A 109 -5.41 -4.26 5.77
C LEU A 109 -5.05 -5.41 4.82
N PHE A 110 -4.75 -5.07 3.56
CA PHE A 110 -4.28 -6.03 2.59
C PHE A 110 -2.76 -5.93 2.44
N VAL A 111 -2.07 -7.01 2.78
CA VAL A 111 -0.61 -7.11 2.68
C VAL A 111 -0.26 -7.82 1.37
N LEU A 112 0.45 -7.12 0.49
CA LEU A 112 0.84 -7.64 -0.81
C LEU A 112 2.19 -8.34 -0.73
N ILE A 113 2.22 -9.56 -1.21
CA ILE A 113 3.43 -10.40 -1.29
C ILE A 113 3.66 -10.81 -2.74
N ASP A 114 4.87 -10.64 -3.23
CA ASP A 114 5.25 -11.08 -4.57
C ASP A 114 5.37 -12.61 -4.61
N SER A 115 4.46 -13.26 -5.32
CA SER A 115 4.38 -14.72 -5.39
C SER A 115 5.55 -15.37 -6.14
N ARG A 116 6.36 -14.59 -6.86
CA ARG A 116 7.53 -15.10 -7.59
C ARG A 116 8.74 -15.28 -6.70
N LEU A 117 8.71 -14.71 -5.51
CA LEU A 117 9.78 -14.73 -4.53
C LEU A 117 9.32 -15.43 -3.26
N GLU A 118 10.26 -15.99 -2.54
CA GLU A 118 9.98 -16.40 -1.16
C GLU A 118 9.69 -15.16 -0.32
N PRO A 119 8.77 -15.26 0.68
CA PRO A 119 8.53 -14.15 1.58
C PRO A 119 9.85 -13.70 2.22
N GLN A 120 10.11 -12.41 2.12
CA GLN A 120 11.31 -11.83 2.69
C GLN A 120 11.17 -11.71 4.21
N LYS A 121 12.29 -11.70 4.92
CA LYS A 121 12.30 -11.54 6.38
C LYS A 121 11.47 -10.33 6.84
N ILE A 122 11.56 -9.22 6.11
CA ILE A 122 10.82 -8.00 6.45
C ILE A 122 9.31 -8.16 6.29
N ASP A 123 8.84 -8.96 5.32
CA ASP A 123 7.42 -9.27 5.16
C ASP A 123 6.91 -10.08 6.36
N LEU A 124 7.69 -11.08 6.78
CA LEU A 124 7.35 -11.94 7.92
C LEU A 124 7.34 -11.15 9.23
N GLU A 125 8.33 -10.30 9.44
CA GLU A 125 8.41 -9.42 10.62
C GLU A 125 7.21 -8.46 10.69
N PHE A 126 6.82 -7.90 9.55
CA PHE A 126 5.67 -7.00 9.48
C PHE A 126 4.36 -7.73 9.83
N MET A 127 4.14 -8.91 9.27
CA MET A 127 2.94 -9.70 9.57
C MET A 127 2.91 -10.19 11.03
N GLU A 128 4.07 -10.52 11.60
CA GLU A 128 4.19 -10.85 13.01
C GLU A 128 3.81 -9.66 13.90
N TRP A 129 4.30 -8.47 13.56
CA TRP A 129 3.95 -7.23 14.25
C TRP A 129 2.43 -6.96 14.19
N LEU A 130 1.80 -7.17 13.03
CA LEU A 130 0.34 -7.05 12.90
C LEU A 130 -0.39 -8.01 13.83
N GLY A 131 0.03 -9.27 13.88
CA GLY A 131 -0.53 -10.29 14.76
C GLY A 131 -0.38 -9.94 16.24
N GLU A 132 0.79 -9.48 16.65
CA GLU A 132 1.07 -9.04 18.03
C GLU A 132 0.19 -7.87 18.47
N ASN A 133 -0.19 -7.00 17.55
CA ASN A 133 -1.06 -5.85 17.82
C ASN A 133 -2.55 -6.13 17.57
N GLY A 134 -2.91 -7.36 17.26
CA GLY A 134 -4.30 -7.74 17.04
C GLY A 134 -4.95 -7.10 15.82
N ILE A 135 -4.15 -6.75 14.80
CA ILE A 135 -4.63 -6.11 13.59
C ILE A 135 -5.10 -7.16 12.59
N PRO A 136 -6.38 -7.13 12.17
CA PRO A 136 -6.86 -8.03 11.13
C PRO A 136 -6.23 -7.66 9.78
N PHE A 137 -5.71 -8.65 9.06
CA PHE A 137 -5.16 -8.44 7.73
C PHE A 137 -5.42 -9.64 6.83
N SER A 138 -5.36 -9.40 5.52
CA SER A 138 -5.45 -10.41 4.49
C SER A 138 -4.22 -10.34 3.60
N ILE A 139 -3.74 -11.46 3.10
CA ILE A 139 -2.60 -11.50 2.19
C ILE A 139 -3.10 -11.57 0.76
N ILE A 140 -2.54 -10.71 -0.10
CA ILE A 140 -2.73 -10.77 -1.54
C ILE A 140 -1.40 -11.15 -2.19
N PHE A 141 -1.37 -12.26 -2.89
CA PHE A 141 -0.22 -12.64 -3.68
C PHE A 141 -0.28 -11.95 -5.05
N THR A 142 0.74 -11.17 -5.36
CA THR A 142 0.85 -10.50 -6.65
C THR A 142 1.80 -11.25 -7.57
N SER A 143 1.51 -11.20 -8.87
CA SER A 143 2.39 -11.72 -9.91
C SER A 143 2.51 -10.65 -10.99
N LEU A 144 3.58 -9.87 -10.93
CA LEU A 144 3.86 -8.89 -11.98
C LEU A 144 4.35 -9.61 -13.24
N PRO A 145 3.85 -9.26 -14.44
CA PRO A 145 4.45 -9.75 -15.67
C PRO A 145 5.92 -9.32 -15.73
N LYS A 146 6.78 -10.20 -16.20
CA LYS A 146 8.17 -9.83 -16.48
C LYS A 146 8.17 -8.62 -17.43
N PRO A 147 9.00 -7.60 -17.18
CA PRO A 147 9.14 -6.52 -18.15
C PRO A 147 9.53 -7.12 -19.50
N ILE A 148 8.83 -6.67 -20.54
CA ILE A 148 8.99 -7.16 -21.92
C ILE A 148 10.41 -6.91 -22.49
N ASN A 149 11.26 -6.24 -21.76
CA ASN A 149 12.64 -5.88 -22.15
C ASN A 149 13.74 -6.68 -21.45
N SER A 150 13.53 -7.95 -21.16
CA SER A 150 14.67 -8.81 -21.02
C SER A 150 15.21 -9.06 -22.44
N LYS A 151 16.23 -8.31 -22.84
CA LYS A 151 17.09 -8.73 -23.95
C LYS A 151 17.39 -10.19 -23.68
N VAL A 152 16.95 -11.04 -24.58
CA VAL A 152 17.43 -12.40 -24.65
C VAL A 152 18.88 -12.24 -25.06
N ASP A 153 19.79 -12.32 -24.11
CA ASP A 153 21.17 -12.54 -24.42
C ASP A 153 21.24 -13.94 -25.00
N VAL A 154 21.44 -13.96 -26.30
CA VAL A 154 21.74 -15.16 -27.07
C VAL A 154 23.13 -15.63 -26.70
#